data_01d324c34287d5bc101602f23993c37f
#
_entry.id   01d324c34287d5bc101602f23993c37f
#
_cell.length_a   1.000
_cell.length_b   1.000
_cell.length_c   1.000
_cell.angle_alpha   90.00
_cell.angle_beta   90.00
_cell.angle_gamma   90.00
#
_symmetry.space_group_name_H-M   'P 1'
#
loop_
_entity.id
_entity.type
_entity.pdbx_description
1 polymer ?
#
loop_
_entity_poly.entity_id
_entity_poly.type
_entity_poly.pdbx_seq_one_letter_code
_entity_poly.pdbx_strand_id
1 'polypeptide(L)'
;MNAVYAKYEMLRLVRNKRTFIFSLIFPLMLFVLIAGTNKDQTIDVGGLVLKFPTYYMVSMAGYGAMIATISGGARIAAERAVGWNRQLRITPLSVRTYFATKVLTSYAVALCSIALLYVAGIAYGVHISPFSRWIEMTALLLVGLAPFVGIGIFVGHLLTIDSMGPAVGGGTALFGFLGGQWFPIPEHGALHVIGQGIPSYWLTRAGQVGVGAPAWGLKGWIVIGVWSAAMAALAGWAYRRDTAKQ
;
A
#
# COMPACT_ATOMS: atom_id res chain seq x y z
N MET A 1 -4.30 -23.96 2.60
CA MET A 1 -4.97 -22.90 1.81
C MET A 1 -5.74 -23.59 0.68
N ASN A 2 -7.01 -23.26 0.49
CA ASN A 2 -7.77 -23.84 -0.62
C ASN A 2 -7.31 -23.15 -1.93
N ALA A 3 -6.47 -23.83 -2.71
CA ALA A 3 -5.88 -23.29 -3.94
C ALA A 3 -6.93 -22.83 -4.96
N VAL A 4 -8.08 -23.51 -4.96
CA VAL A 4 -9.21 -23.18 -5.85
C VAL A 4 -9.78 -21.80 -5.49
N TYR A 5 -10.03 -21.54 -4.19
CA TYR A 5 -10.51 -20.23 -3.73
C TYR A 5 -9.52 -19.10 -4.05
N ALA A 6 -8.23 -19.32 -3.78
CA ALA A 6 -7.18 -18.33 -4.10
C ALA A 6 -7.10 -18.03 -5.61
N LYS A 7 -7.21 -19.07 -6.46
CA LYS A 7 -7.21 -18.90 -7.92
C LYS A 7 -8.39 -18.05 -8.41
N TYR A 8 -9.61 -18.34 -7.93
CA TYR A 8 -10.78 -17.57 -8.34
C TYR A 8 -10.76 -16.14 -7.81
N GLU A 9 -10.22 -15.92 -6.62
CA GLU A 9 -10.05 -14.58 -6.06
C GLU A 9 -9.05 -13.74 -6.88
N MET A 10 -7.94 -14.36 -7.35
CA MET A 10 -6.98 -13.72 -8.26
C MET A 10 -7.62 -13.40 -9.62
N LEU A 11 -8.38 -14.32 -10.22
CA LEU A 11 -9.10 -14.07 -11.47
C LEU A 11 -10.10 -12.91 -11.34
N ARG A 12 -10.75 -12.83 -10.18
CA ARG A 12 -11.72 -11.77 -9.87
C ARG A 12 -11.05 -10.39 -9.77
N LEU A 13 -9.78 -10.33 -9.30
CA LEU A 13 -8.98 -9.11 -9.30
C LEU A 13 -8.81 -8.52 -10.69
N VAL A 14 -8.36 -9.35 -11.63
CA VAL A 14 -8.10 -8.93 -13.02
C VAL A 14 -9.40 -8.52 -13.72
N ARG A 15 -10.53 -9.15 -13.37
CA ARG A 15 -11.85 -8.84 -13.91
C ARG A 15 -12.47 -7.56 -13.34
N ASN A 16 -12.07 -7.13 -12.14
CA ASN A 16 -12.53 -5.86 -11.56
C ASN A 16 -11.65 -4.70 -12.04
N LYS A 17 -11.83 -4.36 -13.31
CA LYS A 17 -11.00 -3.37 -14.02
C LYS A 17 -10.97 -2.00 -13.31
N ARG A 18 -12.10 -1.53 -12.75
CA ARG A 18 -12.19 -0.18 -12.18
C ARG A 18 -11.25 0.04 -10.99
N THR A 19 -11.29 -0.83 -9.99
CA THR A 19 -10.44 -0.71 -8.81
C THR A 19 -8.98 -0.98 -9.14
N PHE A 20 -8.72 -1.98 -9.99
CA PHE A 20 -7.38 -2.35 -10.43
C PHE A 20 -6.72 -1.20 -11.22
N ILE A 21 -7.42 -0.65 -12.20
CA ILE A 21 -6.93 0.46 -13.02
C ILE A 21 -6.65 1.69 -12.16
N PHE A 22 -7.57 2.08 -11.27
CA PHE A 22 -7.38 3.27 -10.44
C PHE A 22 -6.18 3.14 -9.50
N SER A 23 -5.99 1.99 -8.86
CA SER A 23 -4.85 1.77 -7.95
C SER A 23 -3.49 1.74 -8.64
N LEU A 24 -3.45 1.42 -9.92
CA LEU A 24 -2.21 1.33 -10.72
C LEU A 24 -1.98 2.61 -11.54
N ILE A 25 -3.01 3.10 -12.23
CA ILE A 25 -2.87 4.22 -13.18
C ILE A 25 -2.69 5.54 -12.45
N PHE A 26 -3.38 5.75 -11.32
CA PHE A 26 -3.30 7.03 -10.62
C PHE A 26 -1.88 7.38 -10.11
N PRO A 27 -1.16 6.48 -9.40
CA PRO A 27 0.23 6.75 -9.03
C PRO A 27 1.17 6.85 -10.22
N LEU A 28 0.94 6.05 -11.27
CA LEU A 28 1.71 6.12 -12.51
C LEU A 28 1.52 7.47 -13.23
N MET A 29 0.27 7.93 -13.32
CA MET A 29 -0.06 9.21 -13.93
C MET A 29 0.61 10.37 -13.16
N LEU A 30 0.54 10.35 -11.82
CA LEU A 30 1.25 11.34 -11.00
C LEU A 30 2.76 11.29 -11.24
N PHE A 31 3.33 10.08 -11.32
CA PHE A 31 4.75 9.90 -11.61
C PHE A 31 5.10 10.51 -12.98
N VAL A 32 4.39 10.14 -14.03
CA VAL A 32 4.67 10.61 -15.40
C VAL A 32 4.53 12.12 -15.52
N LEU A 33 3.47 12.69 -14.96
CA LEU A 33 3.22 14.14 -15.02
C LEU A 33 4.28 14.93 -14.24
N ILE A 34 4.51 14.55 -12.97
CA ILE A 34 5.36 15.35 -12.08
C ILE A 34 6.85 15.06 -12.35
N ALA A 35 7.25 13.81 -12.53
CA ALA A 35 8.64 13.49 -12.85
C ALA A 35 9.01 13.94 -14.29
N GLY A 36 8.04 13.91 -15.22
CA GLY A 36 8.26 14.36 -16.60
C GLY A 36 8.55 15.86 -16.71
N THR A 37 7.86 16.68 -15.91
CA THR A 37 8.06 18.15 -15.86
C THR A 37 9.30 18.57 -15.06
N ASN A 38 9.84 17.71 -14.21
CA ASN A 38 10.96 18.00 -13.31
C ASN A 38 12.17 17.07 -13.53
N LYS A 39 12.30 16.45 -14.71
CA LYS A 39 13.29 15.40 -14.97
C LYS A 39 14.76 15.84 -14.81
N ASP A 40 15.05 17.11 -14.99
CA ASP A 40 16.41 17.65 -14.89
C ASP A 40 16.69 18.27 -13.51
N GLN A 41 15.70 18.29 -12.63
CA GLN A 41 15.85 18.82 -11.27
C GLN A 41 16.46 17.77 -10.33
N THR A 42 17.09 18.30 -9.29
CA THR A 42 17.58 17.50 -8.15
C THR A 42 16.82 17.91 -6.90
N ILE A 43 16.71 16.98 -5.97
CA ILE A 43 16.06 17.18 -4.68
C ILE A 43 16.98 16.67 -3.58
N ASP A 44 17.11 17.44 -2.52
CA ASP A 44 17.82 17.01 -1.30
C ASP A 44 16.82 16.37 -0.33
N VAL A 45 17.12 15.15 0.08
CA VAL A 45 16.33 14.39 1.04
C VAL A 45 17.25 13.90 2.15
N GLY A 46 17.41 14.73 3.17
CA GLY A 46 18.25 14.39 4.33
C GLY A 46 19.75 14.29 3.99
N GLY A 47 20.27 15.24 3.22
CA GLY A 47 21.65 15.27 2.76
C GLY A 47 21.94 14.34 1.58
N LEU A 48 20.95 13.62 1.07
CA LEU A 48 21.04 12.77 -0.13
C LEU A 48 20.48 13.52 -1.33
N VAL A 49 21.35 14.00 -2.20
CA VAL A 49 20.96 14.71 -3.42
C VAL A 49 20.58 13.67 -4.50
N LEU A 50 19.34 13.64 -4.89
CA LEU A 50 18.77 12.71 -5.87
C LEU A 50 18.26 13.45 -7.11
N LYS A 51 18.29 12.80 -8.28
CA LYS A 51 17.48 13.26 -9.40
C LYS A 51 16.00 13.12 -9.05
N PHE A 52 15.21 14.13 -9.39
CA PHE A 52 13.80 14.18 -9.04
C PHE A 52 13.00 12.95 -9.51
N PRO A 53 13.19 12.42 -10.75
CA PRO A 53 12.50 11.19 -11.17
C PRO A 53 12.82 9.98 -10.28
N THR A 54 14.05 9.88 -9.78
CA THR A 54 14.46 8.77 -8.89
C THR A 54 13.74 8.84 -7.56
N TYR A 55 13.74 10.03 -6.93
CA TYR A 55 12.99 10.27 -5.69
C TYR A 55 11.51 9.98 -5.86
N TYR A 56 10.91 10.51 -6.94
CA TYR A 56 9.48 10.42 -7.15
C TYR A 56 9.02 9.02 -7.53
N MET A 57 9.85 8.24 -8.26
CA MET A 57 9.60 6.83 -8.54
C MET A 57 9.49 6.01 -7.25
N VAL A 58 10.47 6.11 -6.34
CA VAL A 58 10.47 5.31 -5.10
C VAL A 58 9.32 5.71 -4.18
N SER A 59 8.96 7.00 -4.14
CA SER A 59 7.84 7.51 -3.36
C SER A 59 6.50 7.03 -3.92
N MET A 60 6.31 7.11 -5.24
CA MET A 60 5.08 6.67 -5.90
C MET A 60 4.93 5.14 -5.90
N ALA A 61 6.03 4.38 -5.93
CA ALA A 61 5.99 2.93 -5.77
C ALA A 61 5.38 2.54 -4.40
N GLY A 62 5.80 3.19 -3.32
CA GLY A 62 5.22 3.02 -1.99
C GLY A 62 3.75 3.48 -1.93
N TYR A 63 3.44 4.63 -2.51
CA TYR A 63 2.09 5.20 -2.53
C TYR A 63 1.09 4.33 -3.31
N GLY A 64 1.47 3.90 -4.51
CA GLY A 64 0.63 3.02 -5.33
C GLY A 64 0.38 1.66 -4.67
N ALA A 65 1.40 1.08 -4.05
CA ALA A 65 1.28 -0.15 -3.30
C ALA A 65 0.37 0.00 -2.05
N MET A 66 0.43 1.14 -1.38
CA MET A 66 -0.45 1.49 -0.27
C MET A 66 -1.92 1.60 -0.73
N ILE A 67 -2.20 2.33 -1.82
CA ILE A 67 -3.53 2.40 -2.40
C ILE A 67 -4.04 1.00 -2.76
N ALA A 68 -3.21 0.18 -3.39
CA ALA A 68 -3.56 -1.18 -3.81
C ALA A 68 -3.98 -2.06 -2.62
N THR A 69 -3.27 -1.97 -1.50
CA THR A 69 -3.55 -2.74 -0.30
C THR A 69 -4.83 -2.28 0.41
N ILE A 70 -5.01 -0.97 0.61
CA ILE A 70 -6.21 -0.42 1.26
C ILE A 70 -7.45 -0.64 0.39
N SER A 71 -7.34 -0.49 -0.94
CA SER A 71 -8.44 -0.73 -1.88
C SER A 71 -8.93 -2.18 -1.88
N GLY A 72 -8.14 -3.13 -1.36
CA GLY A 72 -8.60 -4.49 -1.08
C GLY A 72 -9.86 -4.53 -0.20
N GLY A 73 -10.04 -3.57 0.69
CA GLY A 73 -11.23 -3.42 1.52
C GLY A 73 -12.52 -3.16 0.75
N ALA A 74 -12.45 -2.44 -0.38
CA ALA A 74 -13.62 -2.17 -1.20
C ALA A 74 -14.25 -3.46 -1.75
N ARG A 75 -13.42 -4.49 -2.01
CA ARG A 75 -13.92 -5.81 -2.43
C ARG A 75 -14.65 -6.52 -1.29
N ILE A 76 -14.14 -6.40 -0.07
CA ILE A 76 -14.80 -6.97 1.12
C ILE A 76 -16.16 -6.29 1.34
N ALA A 77 -16.23 -4.96 1.24
CA ALA A 77 -17.48 -4.22 1.35
C ALA A 77 -18.49 -4.63 0.26
N ALA A 78 -18.03 -4.80 -1.00
CA ALA A 78 -18.87 -5.27 -2.10
C ALA A 78 -19.38 -6.70 -1.89
N GLU A 79 -18.56 -7.60 -1.37
CA GLU A 79 -18.95 -8.98 -1.04
C GLU A 79 -19.99 -9.00 0.06
N ARG A 80 -19.87 -8.15 1.07
CA ARG A 80 -20.84 -7.99 2.15
C ARG A 80 -22.19 -7.49 1.62
N ALA A 81 -22.17 -6.50 0.72
CA ALA A 81 -23.38 -5.92 0.15
C ALA A 81 -24.25 -6.93 -0.61
N VAL A 82 -23.63 -7.94 -1.24
CA VAL A 82 -24.35 -9.02 -1.95
C VAL A 82 -24.56 -10.30 -1.13
N GLY A 83 -24.24 -10.25 0.17
CA GLY A 83 -24.42 -11.42 1.06
C GLY A 83 -23.44 -12.57 0.81
N TRP A 84 -22.34 -12.32 0.06
CA TRP A 84 -21.35 -13.34 -0.28
C TRP A 84 -20.71 -13.97 0.96
N ASN A 85 -20.52 -13.18 2.03
CA ASN A 85 -19.98 -13.67 3.29
C ASN A 85 -20.87 -14.75 3.94
N ARG A 86 -22.21 -14.67 3.79
CA ARG A 86 -23.13 -15.72 4.24
C ARG A 86 -22.92 -17.02 3.46
N GLN A 87 -22.74 -16.92 2.14
CA GLN A 87 -22.50 -18.09 1.29
C GLN A 87 -21.17 -18.76 1.62
N LEU A 88 -20.12 -17.98 1.93
CA LEU A 88 -18.84 -18.55 2.33
C LEU A 88 -18.91 -19.35 3.65
N ARG A 89 -19.81 -18.99 4.56
CA ARG A 89 -19.96 -19.66 5.86
C ARG A 89 -20.56 -21.04 5.79
N ILE A 90 -21.37 -21.33 4.79
CA ILE A 90 -21.91 -22.69 4.57
C ILE A 90 -20.94 -23.58 3.79
N THR A 91 -19.76 -23.05 3.44
CA THR A 91 -18.67 -23.81 2.82
C THR A 91 -17.64 -24.22 3.89
N PRO A 92 -16.83 -25.27 3.67
CA PRO A 92 -15.78 -25.67 4.60
C PRO A 92 -14.55 -24.71 4.59
N LEU A 93 -14.74 -23.42 4.23
CA LEU A 93 -13.69 -22.43 4.17
C LEU A 93 -13.36 -21.90 5.59
N SER A 94 -12.13 -22.12 6.05
CA SER A 94 -11.71 -21.58 7.33
C SER A 94 -11.49 -20.05 7.28
N VAL A 95 -11.76 -19.37 8.40
CA VAL A 95 -11.51 -17.93 8.57
C VAL A 95 -10.06 -17.56 8.26
N ARG A 96 -9.11 -18.42 8.64
CA ARG A 96 -7.68 -18.22 8.33
C ARG A 96 -7.43 -18.23 6.84
N THR A 97 -8.04 -19.14 6.08
CA THR A 97 -7.92 -19.19 4.62
C THR A 97 -8.52 -17.96 3.97
N TYR A 98 -9.66 -17.48 4.46
CA TYR A 98 -10.28 -16.24 3.99
C TYR A 98 -9.31 -15.06 4.12
N PHE A 99 -8.80 -14.78 5.34
CA PHE A 99 -7.88 -13.68 5.57
C PHE A 99 -6.57 -13.83 4.80
N ALA A 100 -5.97 -15.02 4.80
CA ALA A 100 -4.75 -15.28 4.05
C ALA A 100 -4.90 -14.98 2.55
N THR A 101 -6.06 -15.31 1.97
CA THR A 101 -6.34 -15.03 0.56
C THR A 101 -6.52 -13.52 0.33
N LYS A 102 -7.20 -12.79 1.22
CA LYS A 102 -7.34 -11.32 1.11
C LYS A 102 -5.97 -10.62 1.23
N VAL A 103 -5.13 -11.06 2.14
CA VAL A 103 -3.75 -10.56 2.29
C VAL A 103 -2.96 -10.84 1.00
N LEU A 104 -2.94 -12.09 0.53
CA LEU A 104 -2.19 -12.50 -0.66
C LEU A 104 -2.61 -11.69 -1.90
N THR A 105 -3.92 -11.52 -2.12
CA THR A 105 -4.44 -10.76 -3.25
C THR A 105 -4.10 -9.27 -3.16
N SER A 106 -4.08 -8.69 -1.96
CA SER A 106 -3.66 -7.30 -1.76
C SER A 106 -2.18 -7.11 -2.07
N TYR A 107 -1.32 -8.02 -1.60
CA TYR A 107 0.11 -7.99 -1.92
C TYR A 107 0.39 -8.23 -3.41
N ALA A 108 -0.37 -9.08 -4.08
CA ALA A 108 -0.21 -9.30 -5.52
C ALA A 108 -0.47 -8.02 -6.32
N VAL A 109 -1.54 -7.27 -6.00
CA VAL A 109 -1.81 -5.97 -6.67
C VAL A 109 -0.75 -4.94 -6.30
N ALA A 110 -0.29 -4.91 -5.05
CA ALA A 110 0.79 -4.01 -4.62
C ALA A 110 2.10 -4.28 -5.39
N LEU A 111 2.48 -5.55 -5.55
CA LEU A 111 3.65 -5.93 -6.35
C LEU A 111 3.51 -5.50 -7.83
N CYS A 112 2.33 -5.66 -8.42
CA CYS A 112 2.06 -5.14 -9.77
C CYS A 112 2.24 -3.62 -9.84
N SER A 113 1.78 -2.88 -8.82
CA SER A 113 1.94 -1.42 -8.73
C SER A 113 3.41 -1.03 -8.62
N ILE A 114 4.16 -1.67 -7.74
CA ILE A 114 5.60 -1.44 -7.56
C ILE A 114 6.35 -1.71 -8.88
N ALA A 115 6.12 -2.87 -9.50
CA ALA A 115 6.77 -3.25 -10.75
C ALA A 115 6.47 -2.25 -11.88
N LEU A 116 5.22 -1.79 -11.99
CA LEU A 116 4.82 -0.80 -12.99
C LEU A 116 5.58 0.52 -12.81
N LEU A 117 5.69 1.00 -11.57
CA LEU A 117 6.42 2.23 -11.26
C LEU A 117 7.94 2.07 -11.49
N TYR A 118 8.50 0.90 -11.21
CA TYR A 118 9.90 0.61 -11.49
C TYR A 118 10.19 0.64 -13.01
N VAL A 119 9.34 -0.02 -13.80
CA VAL A 119 9.45 0.01 -15.27
C VAL A 119 9.34 1.44 -15.79
N ALA A 120 8.38 2.22 -15.31
CA ALA A 120 8.24 3.61 -15.69
C ALA A 120 9.48 4.45 -15.28
N GLY A 121 10.00 4.25 -14.07
CA GLY A 121 11.21 4.94 -13.61
C GLY A 121 12.43 4.64 -14.48
N ILE A 122 12.64 3.37 -14.81
CA ILE A 122 13.73 2.95 -15.70
C ILE A 122 13.57 3.62 -17.08
N ALA A 123 12.36 3.71 -17.62
CA ALA A 123 12.08 4.42 -18.87
C ALA A 123 12.37 5.92 -18.79
N TYR A 124 12.29 6.52 -17.57
CA TYR A 124 12.66 7.91 -17.29
C TYR A 124 14.15 8.08 -16.91
N GLY A 125 14.99 7.04 -17.10
CA GLY A 125 16.43 7.11 -16.87
C GLY A 125 16.83 6.91 -15.41
N VAL A 126 15.98 6.34 -14.58
CA VAL A 126 16.35 5.97 -13.21
C VAL A 126 17.26 4.75 -13.23
N HIS A 127 18.44 4.89 -12.62
CA HIS A 127 19.42 3.83 -12.48
C HIS A 127 19.74 3.64 -11.01
N ILE A 128 19.47 2.45 -10.50
CA ILE A 128 19.79 2.04 -9.12
C ILE A 128 20.75 0.85 -9.20
N SER A 129 21.93 0.99 -8.63
CA SER A 129 22.97 -0.04 -8.60
C SER A 129 23.50 -0.19 -7.18
N PRO A 130 23.83 -1.40 -6.73
CA PRO A 130 23.67 -2.71 -7.41
C PRO A 130 22.22 -3.22 -7.40
N PHE A 131 21.95 -4.30 -8.15
CA PHE A 131 20.60 -4.90 -8.23
C PHE A 131 20.02 -5.33 -6.87
N SER A 132 20.88 -5.68 -5.92
CA SER A 132 20.45 -6.01 -4.55
C SER A 132 19.63 -4.91 -3.87
N ARG A 133 19.86 -3.63 -4.21
CA ARG A 133 19.10 -2.50 -3.68
C ARG A 133 17.63 -2.51 -4.11
N TRP A 134 17.33 -2.99 -5.32
CA TRP A 134 15.95 -3.19 -5.77
C TRP A 134 15.23 -4.24 -4.91
N ILE A 135 15.94 -5.32 -4.57
CA ILE A 135 15.40 -6.39 -3.73
C ILE A 135 15.17 -5.87 -2.31
N GLU A 136 16.16 -5.19 -1.73
CA GLU A 136 16.09 -4.65 -0.37
C GLU A 136 14.94 -3.63 -0.23
N MET A 137 14.85 -2.67 -1.16
CA MET A 137 13.77 -1.69 -1.22
C MET A 137 12.40 -2.37 -1.34
N THR A 138 12.27 -3.35 -2.24
CA THR A 138 11.02 -4.07 -2.44
C THR A 138 10.64 -4.88 -1.21
N ALA A 139 11.57 -5.55 -0.57
CA ALA A 139 11.33 -6.32 0.66
C ALA A 139 10.84 -5.41 1.80
N LEU A 140 11.49 -4.27 2.01
CA LEU A 140 11.08 -3.29 3.02
C LEU A 140 9.72 -2.66 2.69
N LEU A 141 9.44 -2.36 1.41
CA LEU A 141 8.12 -1.91 0.97
C LEU A 141 7.05 -2.94 1.32
N LEU A 142 7.27 -4.23 1.02
CA LEU A 142 6.31 -5.28 1.33
C LEU A 142 6.06 -5.40 2.83
N VAL A 143 7.10 -5.34 3.66
CA VAL A 143 6.94 -5.33 5.12
C VAL A 143 6.18 -4.09 5.58
N GLY A 144 6.52 -2.92 5.04
CA GLY A 144 5.86 -1.64 5.35
C GLY A 144 4.39 -1.56 4.95
N LEU A 145 3.94 -2.44 4.04
CA LEU A 145 2.52 -2.53 3.63
C LEU A 145 1.63 -3.29 4.61
N ALA A 146 2.18 -4.04 5.56
CA ALA A 146 1.40 -4.86 6.48
C ALA A 146 0.30 -4.09 7.24
N PRO A 147 0.56 -2.88 7.81
CA PRO A 147 -0.48 -2.07 8.44
C PRO A 147 -1.63 -1.71 7.48
N PHE A 148 -1.30 -1.39 6.23
CA PHE A 148 -2.26 -0.92 5.23
C PHE A 148 -3.17 -2.04 4.72
N VAL A 149 -2.66 -3.27 4.65
CA VAL A 149 -3.49 -4.46 4.42
C VAL A 149 -4.51 -4.61 5.55
N GLY A 150 -4.06 -4.46 6.80
CA GLY A 150 -4.93 -4.48 7.97
C GLY A 150 -6.00 -3.38 7.94
N ILE A 151 -5.61 -2.14 7.61
CA ILE A 151 -6.53 -1.00 7.41
C ILE A 151 -7.57 -1.34 6.33
N GLY A 152 -7.14 -1.86 5.17
CA GLY A 152 -8.05 -2.24 4.10
C GLY A 152 -9.09 -3.26 4.55
N ILE A 153 -8.67 -4.32 5.23
CA ILE A 153 -9.57 -5.34 5.76
C ILE A 153 -10.52 -4.73 6.82
N PHE A 154 -10.01 -3.93 7.73
CA PHE A 154 -10.79 -3.27 8.78
C PHE A 154 -11.90 -2.39 8.19
N VAL A 155 -11.56 -1.45 7.31
CA VAL A 155 -12.54 -0.54 6.71
C VAL A 155 -13.52 -1.30 5.80
N GLY A 156 -13.07 -2.36 5.13
CA GLY A 156 -13.90 -3.22 4.29
C GLY A 156 -15.00 -3.96 5.06
N HIS A 157 -14.76 -4.33 6.32
CA HIS A 157 -15.78 -4.91 7.20
C HIS A 157 -16.64 -3.85 7.92
N LEU A 158 -16.20 -2.59 7.97
CA LEU A 158 -16.89 -1.55 8.72
C LEU A 158 -17.77 -0.66 7.83
N LEU A 159 -17.26 -0.28 6.67
CA LEU A 159 -17.88 0.70 5.78
C LEU A 159 -18.82 0.05 4.75
N THR A 160 -19.75 0.86 4.23
CA THR A 160 -20.58 0.50 3.08
C THR A 160 -19.79 0.69 1.78
N ILE A 161 -20.27 0.10 0.68
CA ILE A 161 -19.62 0.23 -0.63
C ILE A 161 -19.54 1.69 -1.09
N ASP A 162 -20.56 2.50 -0.79
CA ASP A 162 -20.63 3.91 -1.18
C ASP A 162 -19.63 4.77 -0.40
N SER A 163 -19.39 4.43 0.87
CA SER A 163 -18.44 5.14 1.74
C SER A 163 -16.98 4.75 1.46
N MET A 164 -16.74 3.62 0.78
CA MET A 164 -15.38 3.12 0.53
C MET A 164 -14.56 4.03 -0.37
N GLY A 165 -15.17 4.63 -1.41
CA GLY A 165 -14.48 5.54 -2.32
C GLY A 165 -13.86 6.75 -1.59
N PRO A 166 -14.68 7.56 -0.90
CA PRO A 166 -14.20 8.68 -0.10
C PRO A 166 -13.22 8.29 1.00
N ALA A 167 -13.46 7.18 1.70
CA ALA A 167 -12.59 6.72 2.79
C ALA A 167 -11.20 6.28 2.28
N VAL A 168 -11.15 5.52 1.19
CA VAL A 168 -9.88 5.11 0.58
C VAL A 168 -9.18 6.31 -0.02
N GLY A 169 -9.88 7.15 -0.80
CA GLY A 169 -9.29 8.33 -1.44
C GLY A 169 -8.76 9.33 -0.42
N GLY A 170 -9.58 9.76 0.53
CA GLY A 170 -9.18 10.70 1.57
C GLY A 170 -8.12 10.13 2.52
N GLY A 171 -8.28 8.88 2.95
CA GLY A 171 -7.33 8.22 3.83
C GLY A 171 -5.95 8.03 3.19
N THR A 172 -5.90 7.58 1.93
CA THR A 172 -4.62 7.42 1.22
C THR A 172 -3.97 8.76 0.89
N ALA A 173 -4.75 9.81 0.58
CA ALA A 173 -4.24 11.16 0.40
C ALA A 173 -3.60 11.70 1.68
N LEU A 174 -4.27 11.53 2.81
CA LEU A 174 -3.75 11.93 4.13
C LEU A 174 -2.46 11.18 4.47
N PHE A 175 -2.43 9.87 4.31
CA PHE A 175 -1.21 9.06 4.50
C PHE A 175 -0.10 9.46 3.53
N GLY A 176 -0.42 9.75 2.27
CA GLY A 176 0.54 10.19 1.26
C GLY A 176 1.19 11.53 1.61
N PHE A 177 0.39 12.48 2.08
CA PHE A 177 0.87 13.78 2.52
C PHE A 177 1.70 13.68 3.80
N LEU A 178 1.15 13.08 4.86
CA LEU A 178 1.82 12.95 6.15
C LEU A 178 3.01 11.98 6.12
N GLY A 179 3.06 11.07 5.16
CA GLY A 179 4.16 10.13 4.96
C GLY A 179 5.28 10.64 4.05
N GLY A 180 5.14 11.82 3.46
CA GLY A 180 6.16 12.37 2.57
C GLY A 180 6.23 11.70 1.20
N GLN A 181 5.14 11.05 0.76
CA GLN A 181 5.10 10.38 -0.54
C GLN A 181 4.86 11.34 -1.70
N TRP A 182 4.14 12.44 -1.43
CA TRP A 182 3.89 13.47 -2.43
C TRP A 182 4.95 14.56 -2.41
N PHE A 183 5.36 14.98 -1.23
CA PHE A 183 6.39 16.00 -1.00
C PHE A 183 7.31 15.56 0.13
N PRO A 184 8.61 15.83 0.05
CA PRO A 184 9.53 15.49 1.13
C PRO A 184 9.12 16.18 2.44
N ILE A 185 9.19 15.44 3.52
CA ILE A 185 8.96 15.99 4.87
C ILE A 185 10.26 16.67 5.32
N PRO A 186 10.21 17.92 5.80
CA PRO A 186 11.35 18.57 6.40
C PRO A 186 11.95 17.74 7.56
N GLU A 187 13.23 17.81 7.76
CA GLU A 187 13.90 17.01 8.82
C GLU A 187 13.58 17.47 10.24
N HIS A 188 12.99 18.66 10.39
CA HIS A 188 12.64 19.26 11.67
C HIS A 188 11.20 19.78 11.68
N GLY A 189 10.64 19.93 12.86
CA GLY A 189 9.30 20.48 13.06
C GLY A 189 8.22 19.46 13.34
N ALA A 190 6.99 19.96 13.57
CA ALA A 190 5.85 19.14 13.97
C ALA A 190 5.49 18.04 12.95
N LEU A 191 5.57 18.35 11.65
CA LEU A 191 5.25 17.40 10.59
C LEU A 191 6.21 16.19 10.59
N HIS A 192 7.49 16.41 10.87
CA HIS A 192 8.47 15.33 11.02
C HIS A 192 8.14 14.41 12.19
N VAL A 193 7.83 15.01 13.35
CA VAL A 193 7.48 14.23 14.56
C VAL A 193 6.22 13.42 14.35
N ILE A 194 5.18 14.02 13.77
CA ILE A 194 3.92 13.33 13.44
C ILE A 194 4.18 12.23 12.41
N GLY A 195 4.92 12.55 11.35
CA GLY A 195 5.25 11.59 10.28
C GLY A 195 5.93 10.34 10.83
N GLN A 196 6.92 10.49 11.70
CA GLN A 196 7.62 9.36 12.32
C GLN A 196 6.71 8.41 13.14
N GLY A 197 5.53 8.86 13.57
CA GLY A 197 4.54 8.05 14.29
C GLY A 197 3.61 7.24 13.38
N ILE A 198 3.64 7.48 12.05
CA ILE A 198 2.72 6.85 11.10
C ILE A 198 3.43 5.93 10.10
N PRO A 199 2.77 4.83 9.68
CA PRO A 199 3.42 3.82 8.86
C PRO A 199 3.79 4.30 7.45
N SER A 200 3.07 5.29 6.89
CA SER A 200 3.36 5.81 5.54
C SER A 200 4.71 6.52 5.44
N TYR A 201 5.17 7.16 6.51
CA TYR A 201 6.52 7.73 6.58
C TYR A 201 7.60 6.65 6.40
N TRP A 202 7.45 5.53 7.11
CA TRP A 202 8.40 4.42 7.02
C TRP A 202 8.30 3.69 5.69
N LEU A 203 7.13 3.68 5.07
CA LEU A 203 6.95 3.18 3.71
C LEU A 203 7.72 4.03 2.69
N THR A 204 7.71 5.35 2.83
CA THR A 204 8.54 6.27 2.01
C THR A 204 10.02 6.01 2.24
N ARG A 205 10.44 5.88 3.50
CA ARG A 205 11.84 5.54 3.84
C ARG A 205 12.27 4.18 3.30
N ALA A 206 11.37 3.18 3.24
CA ALA A 206 11.65 1.90 2.60
C ALA A 206 12.04 2.05 1.13
N GLY A 207 11.32 2.87 0.38
CA GLY A 207 11.65 3.18 -1.01
C GLY A 207 13.01 3.87 -1.15
N GLN A 208 13.34 4.78 -0.23
CA GLN A 208 14.60 5.54 -0.26
C GLN A 208 15.85 4.69 0.02
N VAL A 209 15.73 3.52 0.64
CA VAL A 209 16.86 2.58 0.82
C VAL A 209 17.48 2.18 -0.51
N GLY A 210 16.66 1.99 -1.55
CA GLY A 210 17.15 1.70 -2.91
C GLY A 210 18.07 2.76 -3.49
N VAL A 211 17.94 4.01 -3.05
CA VAL A 211 18.73 5.15 -3.55
C VAL A 211 19.82 5.61 -2.58
N GLY A 212 20.09 4.84 -1.54
CA GLY A 212 21.24 5.05 -0.64
C GLY A 212 20.87 5.57 0.74
N ALA A 213 19.61 5.79 1.06
CA ALA A 213 19.21 6.10 2.43
C ALA A 213 19.43 4.88 3.36
N PRO A 214 19.68 5.09 4.64
CA PRO A 214 19.82 4.00 5.60
C PRO A 214 18.49 3.22 5.73
N ALA A 215 18.60 1.92 5.95
CA ALA A 215 17.48 1.08 6.32
C ALA A 215 16.80 1.54 7.62
N TRP A 216 15.61 1.02 7.89
CA TRP A 216 14.88 1.40 9.11
C TRP A 216 15.69 1.13 10.38
N GLY A 217 15.81 2.16 11.22
CA GLY A 217 16.24 1.96 12.59
C GLY A 217 15.18 1.29 13.46
N LEU A 218 15.49 1.00 14.71
CA LEU A 218 14.59 0.34 15.66
C LEU A 218 13.20 1.02 15.72
N LYS A 219 13.15 2.36 15.65
CA LYS A 219 11.89 3.12 15.67
C LYS A 219 10.96 2.72 14.51
N GLY A 220 11.50 2.56 13.30
CA GLY A 220 10.70 2.16 12.14
C GLY A 220 10.09 0.77 12.31
N TRP A 221 10.87 -0.18 12.76
CA TRP A 221 10.39 -1.53 13.04
C TRP A 221 9.31 -1.56 14.13
N ILE A 222 9.48 -0.77 15.20
CA ILE A 222 8.46 -0.65 16.27
C ILE A 222 7.18 -0.05 15.71
N VAL A 223 7.24 1.05 14.97
CA VAL A 223 6.04 1.71 14.43
C VAL A 223 5.30 0.78 13.48
N ILE A 224 5.99 0.17 12.52
CA ILE A 224 5.37 -0.79 11.59
C ILE A 224 4.79 -1.99 12.34
N GLY A 225 5.50 -2.53 13.32
CA GLY A 225 5.03 -3.66 14.14
C GLY A 225 3.77 -3.31 14.95
N VAL A 226 3.78 -2.19 15.65
CA VAL A 226 2.63 -1.72 16.47
C VAL A 226 1.40 -1.47 15.59
N TRP A 227 1.56 -0.74 14.49
CA TRP A 227 0.46 -0.49 13.55
C TRP A 227 -0.07 -1.78 12.92
N SER A 228 0.82 -2.70 12.53
CA SER A 228 0.40 -4.00 11.96
C SER A 228 -0.40 -4.82 12.97
N ALA A 229 0.06 -4.91 14.21
CA ALA A 229 -0.64 -5.63 15.27
C ALA A 229 -1.99 -4.98 15.61
N ALA A 230 -2.03 -3.65 15.75
CA ALA A 230 -3.25 -2.90 16.02
C ALA A 230 -4.29 -3.08 14.90
N MET A 231 -3.86 -2.93 13.64
CA MET A 231 -4.76 -3.07 12.50
C MET A 231 -5.22 -4.52 12.28
N ALA A 232 -4.38 -5.51 12.56
CA ALA A 232 -4.78 -6.92 12.54
C ALA A 232 -5.83 -7.22 13.62
N ALA A 233 -5.66 -6.68 14.83
CA ALA A 233 -6.63 -6.82 15.91
C ALA A 233 -7.97 -6.15 15.56
N LEU A 234 -7.94 -4.92 15.03
CA LEU A 234 -9.13 -4.18 14.59
C LEU A 234 -9.84 -4.87 13.41
N ALA A 235 -9.09 -5.40 12.45
CA ALA A 235 -9.64 -6.18 11.34
C ALA A 235 -10.35 -7.45 11.85
N GLY A 236 -9.74 -8.17 12.79
CA GLY A 236 -10.35 -9.33 13.43
C GLY A 236 -11.60 -8.99 14.22
N TRP A 237 -11.59 -7.87 14.95
CA TRP A 237 -12.76 -7.37 15.67
C TRP A 237 -13.89 -6.98 14.71
N ALA A 238 -13.59 -6.21 13.65
CA ALA A 238 -14.57 -5.79 12.65
C ALA A 238 -15.22 -7.00 11.95
N TYR A 239 -14.42 -8.01 11.61
CA TYR A 239 -14.92 -9.28 11.06
C TYR A 239 -15.91 -9.96 12.02
N ARG A 240 -15.56 -10.10 13.31
CA ARG A 240 -16.45 -10.72 14.32
C ARG A 240 -17.76 -9.96 14.47
N ARG A 241 -17.69 -8.63 14.52
CA ARG A 241 -18.86 -7.75 14.63
C ARG A 241 -19.78 -7.86 13.39
N ASP A 242 -19.19 -7.91 12.21
CA ASP A 242 -19.91 -8.07 10.96
C ASP A 242 -20.62 -9.43 10.90
N THR A 243 -19.93 -10.45 11.40
CA THR A 243 -20.49 -11.81 11.45
C THR A 243 -21.58 -12.00 12.51
N ALA A 244 -21.59 -11.22 13.58
CA ALA A 244 -22.62 -11.31 14.63
C ALA A 244 -23.95 -10.62 14.23
N LYS A 245 -23.93 -9.75 13.20
CA LYS A 245 -25.11 -9.02 12.72
C LYS A 245 -25.87 -9.72 11.58
N GLN A 246 -25.34 -10.84 11.12
CA GLN A 246 -25.88 -11.65 10.02
C GLN A 246 -26.41 -12.99 10.50
#